data_2a43d43a4198fa213111eb6fd2be0eda
#
_entry.id   2a43d43a4198fa213111eb6fd2be0eda
#
_cell.length_a   1.000
_cell.length_b   1.000
_cell.length_c   1.000
_cell.angle_alpha   90.00
_cell.angle_beta   90.00
_cell.angle_gamma   90.00
#
_symmetry.space_group_name_H-M   'P 1'
#
loop_
_entity.id
_entity.type
_entity.pdbx_description
1 polymer ?
#
loop_
_entity_poly.entity_id
_entity_poly.type
_entity_poly.pdbx_seq_one_letter_code
_entity_poly.pdbx_strand_id
1 'polypeptide(L)' 'MKVLVTGVKGQLGYDVVNELTKRGIEAVGVDIQDMDITDAASVEKVIGEVAPDAVIHC' A
#
# COMPACT_ATOMS: atom_id res chain seq x y z
N MET A 1 7.91 10.90 -3.91
CA MET A 1 7.52 10.18 -2.69
C MET A 1 6.72 8.94 -3.07
N LYS A 2 7.04 7.82 -2.48
CA LYS A 2 6.35 6.56 -2.73
C LYS A 2 5.59 6.14 -1.49
N VAL A 3 4.29 5.86 -1.64
CA VAL A 3 3.42 5.47 -0.53
C VAL A 3 2.86 4.08 -0.80
N LEU A 4 3.02 3.19 0.15
CA LEU A 4 2.42 1.86 0.11
C LEU A 4 1.04 1.94 0.77
N VAL A 5 -0.01 1.51 0.06
CA VAL A 5 -1.38 1.52 0.57
C VAL A 5 -1.86 0.08 0.65
N THR A 6 -2.26 -0.35 1.85
CA THR A 6 -2.83 -1.69 2.06
C THR A 6 -4.34 -1.65 1.96
N GLY A 7 -4.97 -2.78 1.66
CA GLY A 7 -6.42 -2.86 1.61
C GLY A 7 -7.06 -2.15 0.42
N VAL A 8 -6.38 -2.13 -0.72
CA VAL A 8 -6.84 -1.35 -1.90
C VAL A 8 -8.10 -1.88 -2.54
N LYS A 9 -8.51 -3.10 -2.23
CA LYS A 9 -9.79 -3.63 -2.73
C LYS A 9 -10.99 -3.07 -1.98
N GLY A 10 -10.78 -2.48 -0.80
CA GLY A 10 -11.82 -1.79 -0.08
C GLY A 10 -12.06 -0.40 -0.64
N GLN A 11 -13.23 0.16 -0.35
CA GLN A 11 -13.61 1.50 -0.82
C GLN A 11 -12.61 2.57 -0.37
N LEU A 12 -12.22 2.51 0.90
CA LEU A 12 -11.31 3.50 1.46
C LEU A 12 -9.91 3.44 0.83
N GLY A 13 -9.37 2.23 0.68
CA GLY A 13 -8.05 2.06 0.06
C GLY A 13 -8.04 2.51 -1.39
N TYR A 14 -9.10 2.22 -2.13
CA TYR A 14 -9.25 2.68 -3.51
C TYR A 14 -9.25 4.20 -3.59
N ASP A 15 -10.02 4.86 -2.71
CA ASP A 15 -10.10 6.32 -2.68
C ASP A 15 -8.75 6.95 -2.31
N VAL A 16 -8.02 6.33 -1.38
CA VAL A 16 -6.69 6.81 -0.98
C VAL A 16 -5.72 6.75 -2.15
N VAL A 17 -5.69 5.64 -2.87
CA VAL A 17 -4.81 5.50 -4.05
C VAL A 17 -5.13 6.56 -5.11
N ASN A 18 -6.42 6.77 -5.38
CA ASN A 18 -6.85 7.78 -6.35
C ASN A 18 -6.43 9.19 -5.92
N GLU A 19 -6.59 9.51 -4.65
CA GLU A 19 -6.22 10.83 -4.13
C GLU A 19 -4.72 11.06 -4.21
N LEU A 20 -3.92 10.05 -3.85
CA LEU A 20 -2.46 10.16 -3.94
C LEU A 20 -2.00 10.34 -5.38
N THR A 21 -2.57 9.57 -6.30
CA THR A 21 -2.25 9.68 -7.73
C THR A 21 -2.60 11.07 -8.24
N LYS A 22 -3.74 11.60 -7.83
CA LYS A 22 -4.20 12.93 -8.23
C LYS A 22 -3.23 14.02 -7.76
N ARG A 23 -2.60 13.82 -6.61
CA ARG A 23 -1.63 14.77 -6.04
C ARG A 23 -0.21 14.57 -6.59
N GLY A 24 -0.03 13.64 -7.53
CA GLY A 24 1.28 13.37 -8.11
C GLY A 24 2.20 12.54 -7.22
N ILE A 25 1.63 11.83 -6.25
CA ILE A 25 2.37 10.95 -5.35
C ILE A 25 2.28 9.52 -5.87
N GLU A 26 3.41 8.82 -5.95
CA GLU A 26 3.40 7.43 -6.38
C GLU A 26 2.75 6.56 -5.29
N ALA A 27 1.62 5.94 -5.62
CA ALA A 27 0.90 5.05 -4.72
C ALA A 27 1.03 3.62 -5.21
N VAL A 28 1.52 2.74 -4.34
CA VAL A 28 1.60 1.30 -4.62
C VAL A 28 0.54 0.60 -3.79
N GLY A 29 -0.47 0.06 -4.46
CA GLY A 29 -1.58 -0.61 -3.79
C GLY A 29 -1.32 -2.10 -3.63
N VAL A 30 -1.56 -2.61 -2.43
CA VAL A 30 -1.49 -4.04 -2.14
C VAL A 30 -2.74 -4.47 -1.38
N ASP A 31 -3.12 -5.72 -1.51
CA ASP A 31 -4.21 -6.28 -0.72
C ASP A 31 -3.73 -7.53 0.02
N ILE A 32 -4.65 -8.23 0.67
CA ILE A 32 -4.28 -9.39 1.48
C ILE A 32 -3.66 -10.53 0.64
N GLN A 33 -3.95 -10.58 -0.65
CA GLN A 33 -3.37 -11.58 -1.53
C GLN A 33 -1.90 -11.28 -1.85
N ASP A 34 -1.56 -9.99 -1.87
CA ASP A 34 -0.20 -9.54 -2.13
C ASP A 34 0.63 -9.50 -0.85
N MET A 35 -0.01 -9.13 0.24
CA MET A 35 0.67 -8.97 1.53
C MET A 35 -0.27 -9.38 2.65
N ASP A 36 0.06 -10.46 3.34
CA ASP A 36 -0.70 -10.90 4.51
C ASP A 36 -0.19 -10.13 5.74
N ILE A 37 -1.01 -9.21 6.22
CA ILE A 37 -0.64 -8.35 7.36
C ILE A 37 -0.51 -9.12 8.69
N THR A 38 -1.00 -10.36 8.74
CA THR A 38 -0.85 -11.22 9.92
C THR A 38 0.47 -12.00 9.89
N ASP A 39 1.20 -11.93 8.79
CA ASP A 39 2.49 -12.59 8.61
C ASP A 39 3.59 -11.54 8.49
N ALA A 40 4.41 -11.42 9.53
CA ALA A 40 5.49 -10.43 9.56
C ALA A 40 6.49 -10.60 8.41
N ALA A 41 6.78 -11.84 8.01
CA ALA A 41 7.70 -12.10 6.91
C ALA A 41 7.14 -11.58 5.58
N SER A 42 5.82 -11.73 5.36
CA SER A 42 5.16 -11.21 4.17
C SER A 42 5.21 -9.69 4.13
N VAL A 43 4.96 -9.04 5.25
CA VAL A 43 5.02 -7.58 5.37
C VAL A 43 6.43 -7.07 5.07
N GLU A 44 7.44 -7.68 5.69
CA GLU A 44 8.83 -7.29 5.49
C GLU A 44 9.26 -7.47 4.02
N LYS A 45 8.82 -8.55 3.38
CA LYS A 45 9.14 -8.81 1.99
C LYS A 45 8.59 -7.72 1.08
N VAL A 46 7.31 -7.38 1.24
CA VAL A 46 6.67 -6.36 0.40
C VAL A 46 7.30 -4.99 0.64
N ILE A 47 7.51 -4.62 1.90
CA ILE A 47 8.14 -3.33 2.23
C ILE A 47 9.55 -3.26 1.66
N GLY A 48 10.31 -4.35 1.74
CA GLY A 48 11.65 -4.41 1.17
C GLY A 48 11.67 -4.28 -0.35
N GLU A 49 10.70 -4.88 -1.03
CA GLU A 49 10.59 -4.80 -2.49
C GLU A 49 10.13 -3.42 -2.97
N VAL A 50 9.16 -2.84 -2.28
CA VAL A 50 8.57 -1.55 -2.64
C VAL A 50 9.43 -0.39 -2.15
N ALA A 51 10.06 -0.54 -1.00
CA ALA A 51 10.86 0.49 -0.33
C ALA A 51 10.10 1.83 -0.23
N PRO A 52 8.90 1.83 0.38
CA PRO A 52 8.08 3.03 0.41
C PRO A 52 8.62 4.06 1.41
N ASP A 53 8.29 5.33 1.17
CA ASP A 53 8.59 6.41 2.11
C ASP A 53 7.58 6.44 3.26
N ALA A 54 6.36 5.96 2.99
CA ALA A 54 5.29 5.91 3.99
C ALA A 54 4.34 4.76 3.67
N VAL A 55 3.61 4.32 4.69
CA VAL A 55 2.63 3.23 4.57
C VAL A 55 1.29 3.72 5.12
N ILE A 56 0.23 3.53 4.35
CA ILE A 56 -1.14 3.79 4.78
C ILE A 56 -1.86 2.46 4.87
N HIS A 57 -2.33 2.12 6.06
CA HIS A 57 -3.07 0.88 6.31
C HIS A 57 -4.58 1.17 6.33
N CYS A 58 -5.33 0.53 5.43
CA CYS A 58 -6.78 0.70 5.35
C CYS A 58 -7.57 -0.54 5.78
#